data_4d0dd08b7ef6954cf8815c153a640649
#
_entry.id   4d0dd08b7ef6954cf8815c153a640649
#
_cell.length_a   1.000
_cell.length_b   1.000
_cell.length_c   1.000
_cell.angle_alpha   90.00
_cell.angle_beta   90.00
_cell.angle_gamma   90.00
#
_symmetry.space_group_name_H-M   'P 1'
#
loop_
_entity.id
_entity.type
_entity.pdbx_description
1 polymer ?
#
loop_
_entity_poly.entity_id
_entity_poly.type
_entity_poly.pdbx_seq_one_letter_code
_entity_poly.pdbx_strand_id
1 'polypeptide(L)'
;WGQLFKDLGRSFHQKTTIWIIGLLIGLFLIVSRRWARRKLKYIAECVEEQLEDSFLLAIKALGLTVLLAAVWPFLLAFPAIQLISTGIVGGLINVLRPLIFMALFYSICRQNGLGEIHFQWPASSRRTVKYNLGWLTPIVVVSTFFSGCNENSARI
;
A
#
# COMPACT_ATOMS: atom_id res chain seq x y z
N TRP A 1 13.73 22.85 -2.60
CA TRP A 1 13.89 21.96 -1.44
C TRP A 1 13.74 22.73 -0.13
N GLY A 2 14.30 23.94 0.03
CA GLY A 2 14.20 24.75 1.25
C GLY A 2 12.78 25.18 1.63
N GLN A 3 11.88 25.37 0.69
CA GLN A 3 10.46 25.70 0.95
C GLN A 3 9.72 24.47 1.47
N LEU A 4 9.97 23.27 0.94
CA LEU A 4 9.38 22.01 1.40
C LEU A 4 9.66 21.74 2.88
N PHE A 5 10.90 21.96 3.33
CA PHE A 5 11.27 21.78 4.73
C PHE A 5 10.61 22.82 5.66
N LYS A 6 10.45 24.06 5.19
CA LYS A 6 9.76 25.11 5.93
C LYS A 6 8.24 24.85 6.06
N ASP A 7 7.62 24.36 4.99
CA ASP A 7 6.20 24.03 4.97
C ASP A 7 5.88 22.79 5.80
N LEU A 8 6.76 21.78 5.78
CA LEU A 8 6.72 20.65 6.71
C LEU A 8 6.80 21.10 8.16
N GLY A 9 7.74 21.98 8.50
CA GLY A 9 7.91 22.51 9.85
C GLY A 9 6.69 23.31 10.34
N ARG A 10 6.12 24.15 9.46
CA ARG A 10 4.89 24.91 9.79
C ARG A 10 3.68 24.00 9.96
N SER A 11 3.51 23.03 9.06
CA SER A 11 2.41 22.05 9.15
C SER A 11 2.51 21.20 10.41
N PHE A 12 3.72 20.86 10.81
CA PHE A 12 3.98 20.09 12.02
C PHE A 12 3.57 20.88 13.29
N HIS A 13 3.89 22.16 13.38
CA HIS A 13 3.53 22.99 14.54
C HIS A 13 2.03 23.29 14.63
N GLN A 14 1.38 23.50 13.51
CA GLN A 14 -0.02 23.93 13.46
C GLN A 14 -1.02 22.76 13.61
N LYS A 15 -0.61 21.52 13.28
CA LYS A 15 -1.46 20.32 13.31
C LYS A 15 -0.80 19.14 14.02
N THR A 16 -0.07 19.42 15.10
CA THR A 16 0.69 18.39 15.85
C THR A 16 -0.17 17.18 16.23
N THR A 17 -1.43 17.40 16.61
CA THR A 17 -2.36 16.31 16.96
C THR A 17 -2.62 15.38 15.78
N ILE A 18 -2.81 15.92 14.57
CA ILE A 18 -3.06 15.11 13.35
C ILE A 18 -1.81 14.30 12.99
N TRP A 19 -0.61 14.90 13.13
CA TRP A 19 0.64 14.21 12.91
C TRP A 19 0.85 13.05 13.89
N ILE A 20 0.54 13.24 15.17
CA ILE A 20 0.63 12.20 16.19
C ILE A 20 -0.34 11.04 15.87
N ILE A 21 -1.59 11.36 15.55
CA ILE A 21 -2.60 10.34 15.17
C ILE A 21 -2.15 9.56 13.93
N GLY A 22 -1.68 10.24 12.90
CA GLY A 22 -1.19 9.60 11.67
C GLY A 22 0.01 8.70 11.91
N LEU A 23 0.95 9.12 12.77
CA LEU A 23 2.10 8.32 13.19
C LEU A 23 1.67 7.08 13.97
N LEU A 24 0.70 7.22 14.89
CA LEU A 24 0.15 6.09 15.65
C LEU A 24 -0.55 5.09 14.74
N ILE A 25 -1.36 5.55 13.78
CA ILE A 25 -2.00 4.68 12.79
C ILE A 25 -0.95 4.00 11.92
N GLY A 26 0.06 4.71 11.45
CA GLY A 26 1.16 4.16 10.67
C GLY A 26 1.93 3.08 11.44
N LEU A 27 2.25 3.34 12.70
CA LEU A 27 2.91 2.38 13.58
C LEU A 27 2.03 1.15 13.83
N PHE A 28 0.73 1.35 14.09
CA PHE A 28 -0.25 0.28 14.23
C PHE A 28 -0.31 -0.60 12.98
N LEU A 29 -0.35 0.00 11.78
CA LEU A 29 -0.34 -0.74 10.51
C LEU A 29 0.95 -1.55 10.33
N ILE A 30 2.10 -1.00 10.69
CA ILE A 30 3.40 -1.70 10.60
C ILE A 30 3.44 -2.90 11.56
N VAL A 31 2.97 -2.72 12.80
CA VAL A 31 2.91 -3.79 13.80
C VAL A 31 1.89 -4.85 13.38
N SER A 32 0.70 -4.43 12.93
CA SER A 32 -0.35 -5.30 12.43
C SER A 32 0.11 -6.15 11.24
N ARG A 33 1.07 -5.66 10.46
CA ARG A 33 1.67 -6.41 9.35
C ARG A 33 2.32 -7.73 9.79
N ARG A 34 2.98 -7.74 10.96
CA ARG A 34 3.59 -8.96 11.50
C ARG A 34 2.52 -9.95 11.96
N TRP A 35 1.50 -9.45 12.63
CA TRP A 35 0.36 -10.25 13.08
C TRP A 35 -0.45 -10.80 11.91
N ALA A 36 -0.78 -9.98 10.92
CA ALA A 36 -1.50 -10.39 9.71
C ALA A 36 -0.77 -11.49 8.93
N ARG A 37 0.58 -11.43 8.87
CA ARG A 37 1.38 -12.47 8.24
C ARG A 37 1.28 -13.82 8.95
N ARG A 38 1.30 -13.81 10.28
CA ARG A 38 1.16 -15.05 11.09
C ARG A 38 -0.23 -15.65 10.92
N LYS A 39 -1.27 -14.79 10.92
CA LYS A 39 -2.66 -15.22 10.69
C LYS A 39 -2.90 -15.78 9.30
N LEU A 40 -2.33 -15.17 8.27
CA LEU A 40 -2.39 -15.70 6.90
C LEU A 40 -1.76 -17.10 6.80
N LYS A 41 -0.62 -17.31 7.47
CA LYS A 41 0.03 -18.61 7.50
C LYS A 41 -0.86 -19.66 8.19
N TYR A 42 -1.45 -19.30 9.33
CA TYR A 42 -2.40 -20.18 10.05
C TYR A 42 -3.65 -20.52 9.20
N ILE A 43 -4.21 -19.52 8.49
CA ILE A 43 -5.35 -19.75 7.59
C ILE A 43 -4.96 -20.70 6.45
N ALA A 44 -3.74 -20.58 5.91
CA ALA A 44 -3.26 -21.47 4.88
C ALA A 44 -3.21 -22.93 5.35
N GLU A 45 -2.71 -23.16 6.56
CA GLU A 45 -2.65 -24.48 7.20
C GLU A 45 -4.07 -25.05 7.44
N CYS A 46 -5.02 -24.22 7.90
CA CYS A 46 -6.41 -24.65 8.12
C CYS A 46 -7.19 -24.97 6.83
N VAL A 47 -6.90 -24.29 5.72
CA VAL A 47 -7.56 -24.55 4.43
C VAL A 47 -7.13 -25.90 3.84
N GLU A 48 -5.90 -26.35 4.14
CA GLU A 48 -5.38 -27.62 3.70
C GLU A 48 -6.08 -28.81 4.40
N GLU A 49 -6.61 -28.60 5.62
CA GLU A 49 -7.24 -29.64 6.44
C GLU A 49 -8.78 -29.68 6.35
N GLN A 50 -9.46 -28.58 6.00
CA GLN A 50 -10.93 -28.49 6.04
C GLN A 50 -11.53 -27.89 4.77
N LEU A 51 -12.18 -28.71 3.97
CA LEU A 51 -12.87 -28.36 2.71
C LEU A 51 -14.20 -27.61 2.88
N GLU A 52 -14.80 -27.52 4.07
CA GLU A 52 -16.19 -27.12 4.23
C GLU A 52 -16.45 -25.62 4.47
N ASP A 53 -15.49 -24.80 4.94
CA ASP A 53 -15.71 -23.37 5.23
C ASP A 53 -14.81 -22.42 4.42
N SER A 54 -14.59 -22.74 3.15
CA SER A 54 -13.63 -22.02 2.29
C SER A 54 -13.97 -20.55 2.06
N PHE A 55 -15.27 -20.17 2.04
CA PHE A 55 -15.70 -18.80 1.72
C PHE A 55 -15.37 -17.78 2.84
N LEU A 56 -15.66 -18.11 4.09
CA LEU A 56 -15.31 -17.24 5.23
C LEU A 56 -13.80 -17.09 5.41
N LEU A 57 -13.06 -18.15 5.18
CA LEU A 57 -11.60 -18.13 5.19
C LEU A 57 -11.04 -17.27 4.06
N ALA A 58 -11.67 -17.34 2.86
CA ALA A 58 -11.31 -16.49 1.73
C ALA A 58 -11.51 -15.00 2.05
N ILE A 59 -12.65 -14.62 2.64
CA ILE A 59 -12.91 -13.24 3.05
C ILE A 59 -11.91 -12.76 4.10
N LYS A 60 -11.60 -13.58 5.10
CA LYS A 60 -10.58 -13.26 6.12
C LYS A 60 -9.20 -13.08 5.49
N ALA A 61 -8.80 -13.98 4.58
CA ALA A 61 -7.53 -13.88 3.86
C ALA A 61 -7.49 -12.63 2.97
N LEU A 62 -8.61 -12.29 2.29
CA LEU A 62 -8.72 -11.06 1.50
C LEU A 62 -8.56 -9.81 2.38
N GLY A 63 -9.25 -9.73 3.51
CA GLY A 63 -9.14 -8.62 4.45
C GLY A 63 -7.71 -8.42 4.96
N LEU A 64 -7.02 -9.52 5.34
CA LEU A 64 -5.62 -9.48 5.75
C LEU A 64 -4.69 -9.05 4.62
N THR A 65 -4.98 -9.46 3.38
CA THR A 65 -4.21 -9.08 2.20
C THR A 65 -4.34 -7.59 1.89
N VAL A 66 -5.56 -7.06 1.97
CA VAL A 66 -5.84 -5.62 1.83
C VAL A 66 -5.14 -4.81 2.93
N LEU A 67 -5.20 -5.27 4.18
CA LEU A 67 -4.50 -4.64 5.29
C LEU A 67 -2.98 -4.59 5.05
N LEU A 68 -2.40 -5.68 4.57
CA LEU A 68 -0.97 -5.74 4.21
C LEU A 68 -0.60 -4.80 3.06
N ALA A 69 -1.48 -4.66 2.06
CA ALA A 69 -1.29 -3.80 0.92
C ALA A 69 -1.43 -2.31 1.28
N ALA A 70 -2.30 -1.97 2.24
CA ALA A 70 -2.62 -0.59 2.61
C ALA A 70 -1.46 0.17 3.28
N VAL A 71 -0.47 -0.53 3.84
CA VAL A 71 0.64 0.10 4.60
C VAL A 71 1.41 1.12 3.75
N TRP A 72 1.83 0.74 2.55
CA TRP A 72 2.63 1.60 1.68
C TRP A 72 1.85 2.81 1.14
N PRO A 73 0.62 2.62 0.60
CA PRO A 73 -0.21 3.76 0.19
C PRO A 73 -0.50 4.72 1.34
N PHE A 74 -0.76 4.21 2.55
CA PHE A 74 -1.00 5.05 3.72
C PHE A 74 0.23 5.89 4.09
N LEU A 75 1.43 5.30 4.12
CA LEU A 75 2.67 6.01 4.44
C LEU A 75 2.99 7.13 3.46
N LEU A 76 2.53 7.02 2.20
CA LEU A 76 2.68 8.07 1.19
C LEU A 76 1.51 9.06 1.19
N ALA A 77 0.28 8.58 1.36
CA ALA A 77 -0.91 9.42 1.35
C ALA A 77 -0.95 10.41 2.53
N PHE A 78 -0.56 9.94 3.70
CA PHE A 78 -0.64 10.75 4.91
C PHE A 78 0.19 12.04 4.82
N PRO A 79 1.51 12.01 4.51
CA PRO A 79 2.30 13.22 4.33
C PRO A 79 1.84 14.02 3.10
N ALA A 80 1.37 13.37 2.02
CA ALA A 80 0.86 14.07 0.85
C ALA A 80 -0.34 14.97 1.17
N ILE A 81 -1.30 14.47 1.96
CA ILE A 81 -2.47 15.25 2.41
C ILE A 81 -2.06 16.44 3.28
N GLN A 82 -1.01 16.30 4.08
CA GLN A 82 -0.53 17.40 4.94
C GLN A 82 0.20 18.49 4.16
N LEU A 83 0.73 18.16 2.98
CA LEU A 83 1.48 19.05 2.10
C LEU A 83 0.62 19.68 0.99
N ILE A 84 -0.71 19.78 1.19
CA ILE A 84 -1.68 20.24 0.18
C ILE A 84 -1.35 21.63 -0.41
N SER A 85 -0.56 22.45 0.26
CA SER A 85 -0.15 23.77 -0.20
C SER A 85 0.99 23.78 -1.23
N THR A 86 1.62 22.65 -1.51
CA THR A 86 2.77 22.57 -2.42
C THR A 86 2.36 21.98 -3.77
N GLY A 87 2.91 22.50 -4.88
CA GLY A 87 2.65 22.00 -6.24
C GLY A 87 2.99 20.52 -6.46
N ILE A 88 3.74 19.91 -5.54
CA ILE A 88 4.15 18.51 -5.56
C ILE A 88 3.00 17.54 -5.16
N VAL A 89 1.97 18.05 -4.51
CA VAL A 89 0.85 17.23 -4.01
C VAL A 89 0.10 16.54 -5.15
N GLY A 90 -0.10 17.21 -6.29
CA GLY A 90 -0.73 16.60 -7.47
C GLY A 90 0.01 15.34 -7.90
N GLY A 91 1.34 15.40 -7.97
CA GLY A 91 2.18 14.25 -8.27
C GLY A 91 2.03 13.12 -7.27
N LEU A 92 2.04 13.43 -5.96
CA LEU A 92 1.89 12.42 -4.90
C LEU A 92 0.52 11.75 -4.92
N ILE A 93 -0.57 12.50 -5.12
CA ILE A 93 -1.93 11.94 -5.20
C ILE A 93 -2.08 11.03 -6.43
N ASN A 94 -1.54 11.43 -7.57
CA ASN A 94 -1.61 10.61 -8.78
C ASN A 94 -0.84 9.29 -8.67
N VAL A 95 0.24 9.27 -7.90
CA VAL A 95 1.01 8.04 -7.60
C VAL A 95 0.22 7.05 -6.73
N LEU A 96 -0.68 7.53 -5.86
CA LEU A 96 -1.40 6.66 -4.91
C LEU A 96 -2.24 5.60 -5.60
N ARG A 97 -2.93 5.93 -6.69
CA ARG A 97 -3.80 5.00 -7.42
C ARG A 97 -3.04 3.76 -7.92
N PRO A 98 -2.01 3.92 -8.79
CA PRO A 98 -1.26 2.77 -9.27
C PRO A 98 -0.51 2.05 -8.14
N LEU A 99 -0.06 2.77 -7.11
CA LEU A 99 0.63 2.17 -5.98
C LEU A 99 -0.29 1.22 -5.18
N ILE A 100 -1.57 1.59 -4.97
CA ILE A 100 -2.55 0.72 -4.32
C ILE A 100 -2.72 -0.58 -5.13
N PHE A 101 -2.91 -0.48 -6.44
CA PHE A 101 -3.06 -1.64 -7.31
C PHE A 101 -1.81 -2.54 -7.28
N MET A 102 -0.62 -1.96 -7.42
CA MET A 102 0.63 -2.72 -7.40
C MET A 102 0.86 -3.40 -6.05
N ALA A 103 0.59 -2.71 -4.93
CA ALA A 103 0.71 -3.26 -3.58
C ALA A 103 -0.29 -4.41 -3.35
N LEU A 104 -1.53 -4.28 -3.86
CA LEU A 104 -2.54 -5.32 -3.77
C LEU A 104 -2.13 -6.57 -4.55
N PHE A 105 -1.75 -6.43 -5.82
CA PHE A 105 -1.28 -7.55 -6.65
C PHE A 105 -0.04 -8.21 -6.06
N TYR A 106 0.91 -7.43 -5.58
CA TYR A 106 2.09 -7.96 -4.91
C TYR A 106 1.72 -8.79 -3.67
N SER A 107 0.73 -8.35 -2.90
CA SER A 107 0.24 -9.05 -1.72
C SER A 107 -0.51 -10.33 -2.08
N ILE A 108 -1.32 -10.32 -3.16
CA ILE A 108 -2.02 -11.51 -3.69
C ILE A 108 -1.02 -12.59 -4.13
N CYS A 109 0.05 -12.20 -4.84
CA CYS A 109 1.07 -13.11 -5.35
C CYS A 109 2.07 -13.59 -4.30
N ARG A 110 1.89 -13.21 -3.03
CA ARG A 110 2.80 -13.59 -1.95
C ARG A 110 2.64 -15.07 -1.60
N GLN A 111 3.70 -15.68 -1.01
CA GLN A 111 3.61 -17.00 -0.38
C GLN A 111 2.55 -16.99 0.72
N ASN A 112 1.70 -18.00 0.77
CA ASN A 112 0.53 -18.11 1.63
C ASN A 112 -0.46 -16.94 1.41
N GLY A 113 -0.44 -16.30 0.23
CA GLY A 113 -1.40 -15.29 -0.17
C GLY A 113 -2.59 -15.89 -0.92
N LEU A 114 -3.57 -15.02 -1.23
CA LEU A 114 -4.79 -15.43 -1.95
C LEU A 114 -4.50 -16.18 -3.27
N GLY A 115 -3.46 -15.77 -4.00
CA GLY A 115 -3.07 -16.41 -5.26
C GLY A 115 -2.65 -17.87 -5.11
N GLU A 116 -2.09 -18.25 -3.95
CA GLU A 116 -1.71 -19.61 -3.64
C GLU A 116 -2.85 -20.43 -3.08
N ILE A 117 -3.51 -19.89 -2.05
CA ILE A 117 -4.48 -20.63 -1.23
C ILE A 117 -5.80 -20.84 -1.98
N HIS A 118 -6.33 -19.79 -2.63
CA HIS A 118 -7.66 -19.84 -3.26
C HIS A 118 -7.61 -20.01 -4.78
N PHE A 119 -6.64 -19.40 -5.44
CA PHE A 119 -6.54 -19.47 -6.90
C PHE A 119 -5.58 -20.57 -7.37
N GLN A 120 -4.86 -21.22 -6.46
CA GLN A 120 -3.90 -22.30 -6.75
C GLN A 120 -2.92 -21.94 -7.89
N TRP A 121 -2.53 -20.67 -7.97
CA TRP A 121 -1.60 -20.21 -9.00
C TRP A 121 -0.23 -20.91 -8.82
N PRO A 122 0.33 -21.45 -9.89
CA PRO A 122 1.62 -22.11 -9.83
C PRO A 122 2.71 -21.13 -9.36
N ALA A 123 3.68 -21.64 -8.61
CA ALA A 123 4.76 -20.83 -8.04
C ALA A 123 5.56 -20.05 -9.09
N SER A 124 5.71 -20.60 -10.30
CA SER A 124 6.34 -19.96 -11.45
C SER A 124 5.59 -18.69 -11.87
N SER A 125 4.27 -18.76 -12.04
CA SER A 125 3.44 -17.62 -12.43
C SER A 125 3.48 -16.51 -11.38
N ARG A 126 3.36 -16.86 -10.10
CA ARG A 126 3.45 -15.90 -8.99
C ARG A 126 4.81 -15.20 -8.93
N ARG A 127 5.89 -15.93 -9.18
CA ARG A 127 7.25 -15.39 -9.24
C ARG A 127 7.43 -14.41 -10.40
N THR A 128 6.92 -14.76 -11.59
CA THR A 128 6.97 -13.91 -12.78
C THR A 128 6.20 -12.62 -12.57
N VAL A 129 4.97 -12.70 -12.02
CA VAL A 129 4.17 -11.51 -11.71
C VAL A 129 4.88 -10.61 -10.70
N LYS A 130 5.42 -11.15 -9.60
CA LYS A 130 6.19 -10.37 -8.62
C LYS A 130 7.40 -9.68 -9.22
N TYR A 131 8.14 -10.39 -10.06
CA TYR A 131 9.31 -9.82 -10.72
C TYR A 131 8.92 -8.65 -11.62
N ASN A 132 7.88 -8.83 -12.45
CA ASN A 132 7.38 -7.77 -13.32
C ASN A 132 6.82 -6.58 -12.53
N LEU A 133 6.05 -6.81 -11.47
CA LEU A 133 5.58 -5.75 -10.58
C LEU A 133 6.74 -5.01 -9.91
N GLY A 134 7.79 -5.72 -9.51
CA GLY A 134 8.94 -5.15 -8.81
C GLY A 134 9.66 -4.07 -9.61
N TRP A 135 9.86 -4.27 -10.90
CA TRP A 135 10.55 -3.30 -11.74
C TRP A 135 9.58 -2.34 -12.46
N LEU A 136 8.32 -2.74 -12.72
CA LEU A 136 7.29 -1.86 -13.26
C LEU A 136 6.88 -0.77 -12.26
N THR A 137 6.82 -1.09 -10.96
CA THR A 137 6.40 -0.15 -9.92
C THR A 137 7.19 1.16 -9.93
N PRO A 138 8.54 1.19 -9.93
CA PRO A 138 9.28 2.45 -9.97
C PRO A 138 9.02 3.24 -11.25
N ILE A 139 8.87 2.60 -12.40
CA ILE A 139 8.57 3.28 -13.67
C ILE A 139 7.21 3.95 -13.61
N VAL A 140 6.18 3.23 -13.17
CA VAL A 140 4.82 3.76 -13.06
C VAL A 140 4.77 4.88 -12.02
N VAL A 141 5.44 4.74 -10.88
CA VAL A 141 5.50 5.77 -9.83
C VAL A 141 6.14 7.05 -10.37
N VAL A 142 7.27 6.94 -11.04
CA VAL A 142 7.98 8.10 -11.61
C VAL A 142 7.14 8.79 -12.69
N SER A 143 6.58 8.03 -13.63
CA SER A 143 5.78 8.61 -14.73
C SER A 143 4.51 9.29 -14.25
N THR A 144 3.77 8.66 -13.32
CA THR A 144 2.54 9.24 -12.74
C THR A 144 2.83 10.44 -11.85
N PHE A 145 3.98 10.46 -11.15
CA PHE A 145 4.41 11.60 -10.37
C PHE A 145 4.64 12.83 -11.26
N PHE A 146 5.41 12.69 -12.34
CA PHE A 146 5.67 13.80 -13.27
C PHE A 146 4.41 14.26 -13.96
N SER A 147 3.52 13.36 -14.36
CA SER A 147 2.22 13.73 -14.94
C SER A 147 1.39 14.58 -13.98
N GLY A 148 1.30 14.19 -12.71
CA GLY A 148 0.55 14.94 -11.71
C GLY A 148 1.15 16.30 -11.34
N CYS A 149 2.48 16.43 -11.39
CA CYS A 149 3.13 17.73 -11.22
C CYS A 149 2.83 18.67 -12.38
N ASN A 150 2.81 18.17 -13.62
CA ASN A 150 2.54 18.97 -14.81
C ASN A 150 1.10 19.47 -14.89
N GLU A 151 0.12 18.62 -14.56
CA GLU A 151 -1.30 19.01 -14.50
C GLU A 151 -1.56 20.13 -13.50
N ASN A 152 -0.88 20.14 -12.38
CA ASN A 152 -1.04 21.18 -11.36
C ASN A 152 -0.41 22.52 -11.80
N SER A 153 0.67 22.46 -12.59
CA SER A 153 1.31 23.66 -13.13
C SER A 153 0.49 24.34 -14.24
N ALA A 154 -0.37 23.59 -14.93
CA ALA A 154 -1.24 24.10 -15.98
C ALA A 154 -2.54 24.74 -15.45
N ARG A 155 -2.84 24.60 -14.16
CA ARG A 155 -4.05 25.16 -13.52
C ARG A 155 -3.82 26.44 -12.72
N ILE A 156 -2.58 26.92 -12.64
CA ILE A 156 -2.16 28.19 -12.04
C ILE A 156 -1.99 29.24 -13.14
#